data_52cb3ed6585ce6a47ce9c1632bbfca52
#
_entry.id   52cb3ed6585ce6a47ce9c1632bbfca52
#
_cell.length_a   1.000
_cell.length_b   1.000
_cell.length_c   1.000
_cell.angle_alpha   90.00
_cell.angle_beta   90.00
_cell.angle_gamma   90.00
#
_symmetry.space_group_name_H-M   'P 1'
#
loop_
_entity.id
_entity.type
_entity.pdbx_description
1 polymer ?
#
loop_
_entity_poly.entity_id
_entity_poly.type
_entity_poly.pdbx_seq_one_letter_code
_entity_poly.pdbx_strand_id
1 'polypeptide(L)'
;MNEHRISLSLVALFFLSITLTAQQFHTRLSPAQKEHILDGQFNEVTKAEAMPVNAKQAFAKITGEPSFDLANPGQKYQVTDVVVDRGLPRRRLVFAGVRGDEWFVHYELGGIGHSYCVLLFKVDPQNRLQFVWGGAGSHGAKNLDQLRKMVAAGQFSDEVQNYW
;
A
#
# COMPACT_ATOMS: atom_id res chain seq x y z
N MET A 1 -24.44 5.64 70.79
CA MET A 1 -24.74 4.76 69.65
C MET A 1 -24.54 5.56 68.37
N ASN A 2 -23.33 5.45 67.79
CA ASN A 2 -22.98 6.18 66.56
C ASN A 2 -22.87 5.14 65.43
N GLU A 3 -23.80 5.19 64.49
CA GLU A 3 -23.76 4.35 63.31
C GLU A 3 -22.89 5.04 62.26
N HIS A 4 -21.73 4.44 61.93
CA HIS A 4 -20.89 4.84 60.83
C HIS A 4 -21.47 4.27 59.52
N ARG A 5 -22.06 5.15 58.70
CA ARG A 5 -22.45 4.83 57.31
C ARG A 5 -21.19 4.84 56.44
N ILE A 6 -20.75 3.68 56.03
CA ILE A 6 -19.70 3.54 55.02
C ILE A 6 -20.32 3.74 53.63
N SER A 7 -19.99 4.88 53.02
CA SER A 7 -20.40 5.18 51.64
C SER A 7 -19.42 4.44 50.69
N LEU A 8 -19.92 3.41 50.02
CA LEU A 8 -19.19 2.72 48.96
C LEU A 8 -19.29 3.53 47.65
N SER A 9 -18.26 4.30 47.35
CA SER A 9 -18.14 4.96 46.03
C SER A 9 -17.73 3.93 45.00
N LEU A 10 -18.67 3.56 44.12
CA LEU A 10 -18.44 2.68 42.99
C LEU A 10 -17.74 3.49 41.87
N VAL A 11 -16.42 3.34 41.77
CA VAL A 11 -15.65 3.91 40.64
C VAL A 11 -15.84 2.98 39.45
N ALA A 12 -16.73 3.33 38.55
CA ALA A 12 -16.88 2.66 37.26
C ALA A 12 -15.72 3.07 36.34
N LEU A 13 -14.70 2.20 36.24
CA LEU A 13 -13.67 2.33 35.21
C LEU A 13 -14.28 1.97 33.85
N PHE A 14 -14.58 2.99 33.06
CA PHE A 14 -14.88 2.82 31.63
C PHE A 14 -13.56 2.49 30.90
N PHE A 15 -13.29 1.22 30.63
CA PHE A 15 -12.30 0.82 29.66
C PHE A 15 -12.84 1.14 28.27
N LEU A 16 -12.40 2.28 27.71
CA LEU A 16 -12.60 2.61 26.32
C LEU A 16 -11.68 1.70 25.49
N SER A 17 -12.19 0.54 25.08
CA SER A 17 -11.50 -0.34 24.14
C SER A 17 -11.46 0.35 22.78
N ILE A 18 -10.34 1.04 22.49
CA ILE A 18 -10.06 1.54 21.14
C ILE A 18 -9.73 0.29 20.31
N THR A 19 -10.73 -0.26 19.64
CA THR A 19 -10.51 -1.23 18.58
C THR A 19 -9.86 -0.47 17.43
N LEU A 20 -8.53 -0.58 17.31
CA LEU A 20 -7.82 -0.22 16.07
C LEU A 20 -8.32 -1.20 14.99
N THR A 21 -9.33 -0.81 14.25
CA THR A 21 -9.68 -1.51 13.02
C THR A 21 -8.52 -1.28 12.06
N ALA A 22 -7.71 -2.32 11.85
CA ALA A 22 -6.78 -2.36 10.74
C ALA A 22 -7.60 -2.08 9.46
N GLN A 23 -7.33 -0.95 8.83
CA GLN A 23 -8.05 -0.55 7.62
C GLN A 23 -7.67 -1.54 6.52
N GLN A 24 -8.60 -2.42 6.20
CA GLN A 24 -8.39 -3.48 5.21
C GLN A 24 -8.47 -2.84 3.83
N PHE A 25 -7.31 -2.60 3.22
CA PHE A 25 -7.20 -2.06 1.87
C PHE A 25 -7.50 -3.15 0.85
N HIS A 26 -8.77 -3.45 0.65
CA HIS A 26 -9.22 -4.41 -0.35
C HIS A 26 -10.36 -3.80 -1.15
N THR A 27 -10.14 -3.60 -2.44
CA THR A 27 -11.14 -2.99 -3.33
C THR A 27 -11.01 -3.59 -4.72
N ARG A 28 -12.09 -4.12 -5.26
CA ARG A 28 -12.15 -4.48 -6.68
C ARG A 28 -12.23 -3.22 -7.52
N LEU A 29 -11.49 -3.20 -8.64
CA LEU A 29 -11.63 -2.15 -9.62
C LEU A 29 -13.02 -2.15 -10.22
N SER A 30 -13.73 -1.05 -10.05
CA SER A 30 -14.91 -0.77 -10.85
C SER A 30 -14.52 -0.53 -12.32
N PRO A 31 -15.46 -0.67 -13.28
CA PRO A 31 -15.18 -0.31 -14.68
C PRO A 31 -14.62 1.11 -14.85
N ALA A 32 -15.17 2.08 -14.13
CA ALA A 32 -14.70 3.47 -14.17
C ALA A 32 -13.26 3.62 -13.64
N GLN A 33 -12.87 2.87 -12.60
CA GLN A 33 -11.49 2.87 -12.10
C GLN A 33 -10.51 2.21 -13.07
N LYS A 34 -10.93 1.14 -13.77
CA LYS A 34 -10.14 0.54 -14.84
C LYS A 34 -9.90 1.53 -15.98
N GLU A 35 -10.95 2.17 -16.44
CA GLU A 35 -10.90 3.20 -17.48
C GLU A 35 -9.96 4.33 -17.06
N HIS A 36 -10.06 4.80 -15.82
CA HIS A 36 -9.21 5.84 -15.27
C HIS A 36 -7.72 5.48 -15.28
N ILE A 37 -7.36 4.23 -14.92
CA ILE A 37 -5.97 3.76 -15.02
C ILE A 37 -5.56 3.66 -16.49
N LEU A 38 -6.45 3.20 -17.36
CA LEU A 38 -6.18 2.95 -18.76
C LEU A 38 -5.98 4.26 -19.55
N ASP A 39 -6.76 5.30 -19.25
CA ASP A 39 -6.77 6.57 -19.99
C ASP A 39 -6.06 7.71 -19.27
N GLY A 40 -5.69 7.53 -17.99
CA GLY A 40 -5.04 8.55 -17.18
C GLY A 40 -3.68 8.97 -17.75
N GLN A 41 -3.44 10.26 -17.88
CA GLN A 41 -2.16 10.84 -18.27
C GLN A 41 -1.23 10.88 -17.05
N PHE A 42 -0.50 9.80 -16.78
CA PHE A 42 0.48 9.72 -15.71
C PHE A 42 1.88 10.09 -16.20
N ASN A 43 2.59 10.89 -15.44
CA ASN A 43 4.02 11.09 -15.60
C ASN A 43 4.77 9.94 -14.92
N GLU A 44 5.59 9.23 -15.68
CA GLU A 44 6.33 8.07 -15.14
C GLU A 44 7.43 8.52 -14.16
N VAL A 45 7.58 7.73 -13.08
CA VAL A 45 8.59 7.87 -12.04
C VAL A 45 9.37 6.58 -11.96
N THR A 46 10.66 6.61 -12.31
CA THR A 46 11.53 5.43 -12.42
C THR A 46 12.51 5.28 -11.25
N LYS A 47 12.49 6.20 -10.30
CA LYS A 47 13.34 6.16 -9.10
C LYS A 47 12.52 6.40 -7.84
N ALA A 48 12.71 5.54 -6.85
CA ALA A 48 12.01 5.63 -5.57
C ALA A 48 12.28 6.96 -4.83
N GLU A 49 13.49 7.53 -5.00
CA GLU A 49 13.85 8.83 -4.41
C GLU A 49 13.03 9.98 -4.96
N ALA A 50 12.58 9.90 -6.23
CA ALA A 50 11.79 10.95 -6.88
C ALA A 50 10.35 11.03 -6.35
N MET A 51 9.89 10.02 -5.60
CA MET A 51 8.59 10.07 -4.91
C MET A 51 8.68 11.09 -3.75
N PRO A 52 7.73 12.02 -3.61
CA PRO A 52 7.70 12.96 -2.49
C PRO A 52 7.37 12.26 -1.17
N VAL A 53 7.67 12.94 -0.06
CA VAL A 53 7.55 12.37 1.30
C VAL A 53 6.14 11.86 1.58
N ASN A 54 5.09 12.60 1.19
CA ASN A 54 3.71 12.20 1.40
C ASN A 54 3.35 10.91 0.63
N ALA A 55 3.81 10.75 -0.61
CA ALA A 55 3.59 9.52 -1.39
C ALA A 55 4.35 8.33 -0.79
N LYS A 56 5.57 8.54 -0.29
CA LYS A 56 6.35 7.52 0.43
C LYS A 56 5.66 7.06 1.71
N GLN A 57 5.14 8.01 2.50
CA GLN A 57 4.38 7.70 3.72
C GLN A 57 3.07 6.97 3.42
N ALA A 58 2.36 7.38 2.37
CA ALA A 58 1.14 6.71 1.91
C ALA A 58 1.43 5.26 1.48
N PHE A 59 2.48 5.04 0.69
CA PHE A 59 2.92 3.71 0.28
C PHE A 59 3.27 2.82 1.49
N ALA A 60 4.09 3.31 2.43
CA ALA A 60 4.44 2.59 3.64
C ALA A 60 3.19 2.20 4.45
N LYS A 61 2.24 3.14 4.61
CA LYS A 61 0.98 2.88 5.32
C LYS A 61 0.14 1.80 4.64
N ILE A 62 0.03 1.82 3.31
CA ILE A 62 -0.74 0.81 2.55
C ILE A 62 -0.08 -0.55 2.67
N THR A 63 1.24 -0.61 2.60
CA THR A 63 2.01 -1.86 2.65
C THR A 63 2.29 -2.36 4.08
N GLY A 64 1.78 -1.67 5.11
CA GLY A 64 1.94 -2.06 6.51
C GLY A 64 3.36 -1.92 7.07
N GLU A 65 4.22 -1.18 6.38
CA GLU A 65 5.61 -0.98 6.81
C GLU A 65 5.75 0.23 7.73
N PRO A 66 6.67 0.18 8.71
CA PRO A 66 6.92 1.31 9.62
C PRO A 66 7.56 2.51 8.93
N SER A 67 8.21 2.28 7.78
CA SER A 67 8.85 3.28 6.95
C SER A 67 8.80 2.91 5.49
N PHE A 68 9.16 3.86 4.62
CA PHE A 68 9.24 3.62 3.17
C PHE A 68 10.31 2.56 2.86
N ASP A 69 9.89 1.45 2.26
CA ASP A 69 10.70 0.26 2.02
C ASP A 69 10.57 -0.19 0.54
N LEU A 70 11.32 0.48 -0.34
CA LEU A 70 11.27 0.24 -1.78
C LEU A 70 12.64 0.50 -2.41
N ALA A 71 13.31 -0.55 -2.90
CA ALA A 71 14.54 -0.45 -3.68
C ALA A 71 14.27 0.17 -5.06
N ASN A 72 15.28 0.75 -5.70
CA ASN A 72 15.17 1.18 -7.09
C ASN A 72 15.21 0.00 -8.08
N PRO A 73 14.76 0.20 -9.33
CA PRO A 73 14.94 -0.78 -10.38
C PRO A 73 16.42 -1.23 -10.49
N GLY A 74 16.63 -2.55 -10.56
CA GLY A 74 17.96 -3.14 -10.65
C GLY A 74 18.76 -3.22 -9.35
N GLN A 75 18.31 -2.60 -8.26
CA GLN A 75 18.95 -2.74 -6.95
C GLN A 75 18.56 -4.04 -6.26
N LYS A 76 19.38 -4.47 -5.29
CA LYS A 76 19.10 -5.65 -4.46
C LYS A 76 17.90 -5.38 -3.55
N TYR A 77 17.09 -6.41 -3.33
CA TYR A 77 15.97 -6.45 -2.42
C TYR A 77 15.81 -7.88 -1.87
N GLN A 78 14.96 -8.09 -0.88
CA GLN A 78 14.66 -9.42 -0.34
C GLN A 78 13.83 -10.22 -1.36
N VAL A 79 14.48 -11.16 -2.04
CA VAL A 79 13.82 -11.98 -3.09
C VAL A 79 13.06 -13.17 -2.49
N THR A 80 13.42 -13.58 -1.26
CA THR A 80 12.88 -14.77 -0.58
C THR A 80 12.25 -14.41 0.75
N ASP A 81 11.44 -15.33 1.32
CA ASP A 81 10.84 -15.15 2.66
C ASP A 81 11.88 -15.19 3.78
N VAL A 82 13.01 -15.85 3.53
CA VAL A 82 14.11 -15.84 4.48
C VAL A 82 14.81 -14.49 4.39
N VAL A 83 14.76 -13.73 5.48
CA VAL A 83 15.48 -12.47 5.60
C VAL A 83 16.98 -12.78 5.66
N VAL A 84 17.65 -12.70 4.50
CA VAL A 84 19.09 -12.93 4.38
C VAL A 84 19.89 -11.70 4.84
N ASP A 85 19.37 -10.53 4.55
CA ASP A 85 19.97 -9.25 4.93
C ASP A 85 18.87 -8.28 5.39
N ARG A 86 18.88 -7.95 6.68
CA ARG A 86 17.88 -7.04 7.27
C ARG A 86 17.96 -5.59 6.76
N GLY A 87 19.05 -5.25 6.08
CA GLY A 87 19.24 -3.92 5.47
C GLY A 87 18.64 -3.79 4.07
N LEU A 88 18.20 -4.91 3.46
CA LEU A 88 17.61 -4.86 2.13
C LEU A 88 16.10 -4.59 2.21
N PRO A 89 15.57 -3.72 1.32
CA PRO A 89 14.14 -3.54 1.16
C PRO A 89 13.42 -4.85 0.80
N ARG A 90 12.17 -5.00 1.24
CA ARG A 90 11.34 -6.16 0.89
C ARG A 90 10.81 -6.08 -0.54
N ARG A 91 10.79 -4.88 -1.11
CA ARG A 91 10.19 -4.58 -2.41
C ARG A 91 11.18 -3.89 -3.31
N ARG A 92 10.95 -4.01 -4.62
CA ARG A 92 11.72 -3.31 -5.64
C ARG A 92 10.78 -2.63 -6.63
N LEU A 93 10.97 -1.33 -6.82
CA LEU A 93 10.24 -0.55 -7.81
C LEU A 93 10.47 -1.12 -9.21
N VAL A 94 9.40 -1.31 -9.96
CA VAL A 94 9.46 -1.48 -11.41
C VAL A 94 9.38 -0.10 -12.06
N PHE A 95 8.30 0.62 -11.82
CA PHE A 95 8.11 2.04 -12.07
C PHE A 95 6.86 2.53 -11.32
N ALA A 96 6.71 3.84 -11.21
CA ALA A 96 5.52 4.47 -10.68
C ALA A 96 5.01 5.54 -11.64
N GLY A 97 3.86 6.10 -11.37
CA GLY A 97 3.34 7.25 -12.09
C GLY A 97 2.54 8.17 -11.21
N VAL A 98 2.56 9.45 -11.55
CA VAL A 98 1.87 10.50 -10.83
C VAL A 98 1.02 11.36 -11.75
N ARG A 99 -0.17 11.72 -11.25
CA ARG A 99 -1.08 12.69 -11.88
C ARG A 99 -1.77 13.51 -10.79
N GLY A 100 -1.30 14.73 -10.59
CA GLY A 100 -1.77 15.56 -9.48
C GLY A 100 -1.45 14.91 -8.13
N ASP A 101 -2.49 14.59 -7.36
CA ASP A 101 -2.42 13.91 -6.06
C ASP A 101 -2.53 12.37 -6.16
N GLU A 102 -2.74 11.86 -7.37
CA GLU A 102 -2.94 10.44 -7.63
C GLU A 102 -1.64 9.76 -8.05
N TRP A 103 -1.39 8.59 -7.47
CA TRP A 103 -0.22 7.77 -7.67
C TRP A 103 -0.61 6.34 -8.02
N PHE A 104 0.08 5.74 -8.98
CA PHE A 104 0.25 4.30 -8.98
C PHE A 104 1.71 3.94 -8.71
N VAL A 105 1.92 2.79 -8.05
CA VAL A 105 3.25 2.22 -7.82
C VAL A 105 3.22 0.77 -8.26
N HIS A 106 4.01 0.44 -9.27
CA HIS A 106 4.22 -0.92 -9.74
C HIS A 106 5.55 -1.44 -9.21
N TYR A 107 5.53 -2.54 -8.47
CA TYR A 107 6.70 -3.06 -7.77
C TYR A 107 6.72 -4.59 -7.73
N GLU A 108 7.91 -5.14 -7.50
CA GLU A 108 8.13 -6.54 -7.18
C GLU A 108 8.07 -6.76 -5.67
N LEU A 109 7.43 -7.82 -5.25
CA LEU A 109 7.45 -8.35 -3.89
C LEU A 109 8.10 -9.73 -3.93
N GLY A 110 9.20 -9.89 -3.18
CA GLY A 110 9.84 -11.19 -2.98
C GLY A 110 9.01 -12.09 -2.05
N GLY A 111 9.43 -13.35 -1.94
CA GLY A 111 8.76 -14.32 -1.08
C GLY A 111 8.56 -15.67 -1.78
N ILE A 112 7.85 -16.62 -1.15
CA ILE A 112 7.54 -17.95 -1.72
C ILE A 112 6.81 -17.81 -3.06
N GLY A 113 6.00 -16.79 -3.22
CA GLY A 113 5.30 -16.50 -4.46
C GLY A 113 5.73 -15.13 -4.98
N HIS A 114 6.94 -15.04 -5.59
CA HIS A 114 7.37 -13.80 -6.24
C HIS A 114 6.22 -13.17 -7.04
N SER A 115 5.84 -11.95 -6.67
CA SER A 115 4.68 -11.28 -7.21
C SER A 115 5.03 -9.89 -7.73
N TYR A 116 4.31 -9.45 -8.74
CA TYR A 116 4.31 -8.08 -9.20
C TYR A 116 3.02 -7.41 -8.75
N CYS A 117 3.15 -6.35 -7.99
CA CYS A 117 2.02 -5.64 -7.41
C CYS A 117 1.82 -4.28 -8.07
N VAL A 118 0.59 -3.81 -8.06
CA VAL A 118 0.22 -2.44 -8.43
C VAL A 118 -0.63 -1.88 -7.31
N LEU A 119 -0.29 -0.69 -6.83
CA LEU A 119 -1.13 0.09 -5.91
C LEU A 119 -1.54 1.38 -6.59
N LEU A 120 -2.82 1.71 -6.50
CA LEU A 120 -3.38 3.00 -6.92
C LEU A 120 -3.95 3.70 -5.70
N PHE A 121 -3.50 4.92 -5.43
CA PHE A 121 -3.94 5.72 -4.29
C PHE A 121 -3.85 7.22 -4.58
N LYS A 122 -4.56 8.01 -3.78
CA LYS A 122 -4.42 9.46 -3.74
C LYS A 122 -3.84 9.88 -2.40
N VAL A 123 -2.97 10.87 -2.43
CA VAL A 123 -2.43 11.51 -1.24
C VAL A 123 -2.33 13.02 -1.47
N ASP A 124 -3.12 13.77 -0.73
CA ASP A 124 -3.13 15.21 -0.86
C ASP A 124 -1.98 15.89 -0.09
N PRO A 125 -1.77 17.21 -0.28
CA PRO A 125 -0.73 17.95 0.45
C PRO A 125 -0.89 17.93 1.98
N GLN A 126 -2.07 17.61 2.50
CA GLN A 126 -2.35 17.45 3.93
C GLN A 126 -2.15 16.00 4.42
N ASN A 127 -1.53 15.13 3.61
CA ASN A 127 -1.28 13.70 3.88
C ASN A 127 -2.56 12.87 4.09
N ARG A 128 -3.71 13.30 3.55
CA ARG A 128 -4.92 12.49 3.57
C ARG A 128 -4.82 11.43 2.48
N LEU A 129 -4.72 10.18 2.91
CA LEU A 129 -4.61 9.01 2.05
C LEU A 129 -5.99 8.48 1.69
N GLN A 130 -6.24 8.31 0.40
CA GLN A 130 -7.36 7.54 -0.14
C GLN A 130 -6.78 6.36 -0.94
N PHE A 131 -6.94 5.15 -0.44
CA PHE A 131 -6.65 3.95 -1.21
C PHE A 131 -7.73 3.76 -2.28
N VAL A 132 -7.32 3.51 -3.52
CA VAL A 132 -8.21 3.34 -4.65
C VAL A 132 -8.27 1.87 -5.06
N TRP A 133 -7.10 1.25 -5.26
CA TRP A 133 -7.02 -0.14 -5.70
C TRP A 133 -5.63 -0.73 -5.47
N GLY A 134 -5.58 -2.06 -5.35
CA GLY A 134 -4.35 -2.83 -5.39
C GLY A 134 -4.58 -4.16 -6.08
N GLY A 135 -3.59 -4.62 -6.82
CA GLY A 135 -3.63 -5.91 -7.49
C GLY A 135 -2.26 -6.58 -7.51
N ALA A 136 -2.26 -7.91 -7.56
CA ALA A 136 -1.07 -8.72 -7.65
C ALA A 136 -1.13 -9.68 -8.84
N GLY A 137 -0.01 -9.90 -9.52
CA GLY A 137 0.13 -10.79 -10.66
C GLY A 137 1.48 -11.49 -10.68
N SER A 138 1.62 -12.48 -11.57
CA SER A 138 2.86 -13.27 -11.72
C SER A 138 3.88 -12.62 -12.65
N HIS A 139 3.53 -11.55 -13.35
CA HIS A 139 4.39 -10.88 -14.32
C HIS A 139 4.36 -9.38 -14.14
N GLY A 140 5.52 -8.74 -14.34
CA GLY A 140 5.65 -7.29 -14.30
C GLY A 140 5.48 -6.66 -15.68
N ALA A 141 4.94 -5.43 -15.69
CA ALA A 141 4.91 -4.57 -16.86
C ALA A 141 6.25 -3.82 -17.01
N LYS A 142 6.68 -3.59 -18.24
CA LYS A 142 7.91 -2.84 -18.54
C LYS A 142 7.69 -1.32 -18.64
N ASN A 143 6.47 -0.91 -18.88
CA ASN A 143 6.06 0.49 -19.04
C ASN A 143 4.55 0.63 -18.82
N LEU A 144 4.07 1.86 -18.81
CA LEU A 144 2.66 2.17 -18.57
C LEU A 144 1.71 1.55 -19.60
N ASP A 145 2.09 1.49 -20.88
CA ASP A 145 1.23 0.91 -21.92
C ASP A 145 1.05 -0.60 -21.76
N GLN A 146 2.13 -1.29 -21.36
CA GLN A 146 2.02 -2.71 -21.03
C GLN A 146 1.21 -2.92 -19.75
N LEU A 147 1.40 -2.10 -18.72
CA LEU A 147 0.62 -2.15 -17.50
C LEU A 147 -0.89 -2.04 -17.79
N ARG A 148 -1.28 -1.07 -18.60
CA ARG A 148 -2.66 -0.88 -19.04
C ARG A 148 -3.25 -2.12 -19.71
N LYS A 149 -2.50 -2.71 -20.65
CA LYS A 149 -2.92 -3.95 -21.33
C LYS A 149 -3.10 -5.10 -20.32
N MET A 150 -2.20 -5.24 -19.36
CA MET A 150 -2.27 -6.28 -18.33
C MET A 150 -3.47 -6.07 -17.39
N VAL A 151 -3.73 -4.82 -16.96
CA VAL A 151 -4.92 -4.48 -16.15
C VAL A 151 -6.20 -4.76 -16.94
N ALA A 152 -6.28 -4.34 -18.20
CA ALA A 152 -7.44 -4.60 -19.06
C ALA A 152 -7.69 -6.09 -19.25
N ALA A 153 -6.62 -6.90 -19.37
CA ALA A 153 -6.69 -8.36 -19.52
C ALA A 153 -6.96 -9.10 -18.18
N GLY A 154 -7.11 -8.40 -17.06
CA GLY A 154 -7.34 -9.01 -15.75
C GLY A 154 -6.14 -9.81 -15.21
N GLN A 155 -4.92 -9.47 -15.59
CA GLN A 155 -3.72 -10.19 -15.16
C GLN A 155 -3.27 -9.83 -13.75
N PHE A 156 -3.91 -8.87 -13.10
CA PHE A 156 -3.73 -8.55 -11.69
C PHE A 156 -4.98 -8.97 -10.93
N SER A 157 -4.83 -9.87 -9.96
CA SER A 157 -5.90 -10.25 -9.06
C SER A 157 -6.09 -9.19 -7.99
N ASP A 158 -7.28 -8.63 -7.91
CA ASP A 158 -7.71 -7.67 -6.89
C ASP A 158 -8.41 -8.32 -5.68
N GLU A 159 -8.50 -9.66 -5.68
CA GLU A 159 -9.01 -10.44 -4.55
C GLU A 159 -7.93 -10.79 -3.52
N VAL A 160 -6.66 -10.58 -3.87
CA VAL A 160 -5.52 -10.89 -3.01
C VAL A 160 -5.30 -9.75 -2.02
N GLN A 161 -5.39 -10.05 -0.72
CA GLN A 161 -5.22 -9.09 0.37
C GLN A 161 -3.75 -8.79 0.71
N ASN A 162 -2.80 -9.33 -0.03
CA ASN A 162 -1.38 -9.31 0.34
C ASN A 162 -0.58 -8.37 -0.58
N TYR A 163 -0.56 -7.10 -0.22
CA TYR A 163 0.37 -6.10 -0.78
C TYR A 163 1.64 -5.94 0.06
N TRP A 164 1.73 -6.68 1.16
CA TRP A 164 2.81 -6.70 2.15
C TRP A 164 3.55 -8.04 2.20
#